data_72364918c89519325432b9dd1335b74c
#
_entry.id   72364918c89519325432b9dd1335b74c
#
_cell.length_a   1.000
_cell.length_b   1.000
_cell.length_c   1.000
_cell.angle_alpha   90.00
_cell.angle_beta   90.00
_cell.angle_gamma   90.00
#
_symmetry.space_group_name_H-M   'P 1'
#
loop_
_entity.id
_entity.type
_entity.pdbx_description
1 polymer ?
#
loop_
_entity_poly.entity_id
_entity_poly.type
_entity_poly.pdbx_seq_one_letter_code
_entity_poly.pdbx_strand_id
1 'polypeptide(L)'
;DRSSLHQQVGLMFQNPDDQVICPTVEEELGFTLSARGLARRQAREEARAFLARHGLHDWGTRAIAELSQGQRQQVCLMALQIGRPVTLLLDEPFASLDLPSQKRLARQILASTQQLIFSTHVLEQVRDFERVLWLDKGQVRADGAGREICEAYCADVLRRSGERANEMEPLLC
;
A
#
# COMPACT_ATOMS: atom_id res chain seq x y z
N ASP A 1 -2.42 21.74 -10.76
CA ASP A 1 -3.22 21.37 -11.92
C ASP A 1 -3.67 19.91 -11.81
N ARG A 2 -4.97 19.62 -12.01
CA ARG A 2 -5.52 18.26 -11.88
C ARG A 2 -4.91 17.28 -12.90
N SER A 3 -4.46 17.76 -14.04
CA SER A 3 -3.88 16.93 -15.09
C SER A 3 -2.53 16.31 -14.72
N SER A 4 -1.79 16.88 -13.74
CA SER A 4 -0.49 16.38 -13.28
C SER A 4 -0.57 15.63 -11.94
N LEU A 5 -1.76 15.49 -11.35
CA LEU A 5 -1.91 14.89 -10.02
C LEU A 5 -1.38 13.45 -9.98
N HIS A 6 -1.63 12.66 -11.02
CA HIS A 6 -1.13 11.28 -11.14
C HIS A 6 0.40 11.16 -11.18
N GLN A 7 1.12 12.25 -11.45
CA GLN A 7 2.59 12.30 -11.37
C GLN A 7 3.07 12.59 -9.95
N GLN A 8 2.22 13.19 -9.12
CA GLN A 8 2.53 13.56 -7.75
C GLN A 8 2.10 12.47 -6.76
N VAL A 9 0.92 11.89 -6.97
CA VAL A 9 0.30 10.98 -6.01
C VAL A 9 -0.18 9.72 -6.71
N GLY A 10 0.22 8.57 -6.21
CA GLY A 10 -0.36 7.26 -6.52
C GLY A 10 -1.24 6.80 -5.36
N LEU A 11 -2.46 6.39 -5.65
CA LEU A 11 -3.41 5.90 -4.65
C LEU A 11 -3.63 4.41 -4.83
N MET A 12 -3.44 3.64 -3.78
CA MET A 12 -3.76 2.21 -3.71
C MET A 12 -5.00 2.01 -2.86
N PHE A 13 -6.01 1.38 -3.43
CA PHE A 13 -7.24 1.05 -2.72
C PHE A 13 -7.09 -0.19 -1.86
N GLN A 14 -7.91 -0.31 -0.82
CA GLN A 14 -7.97 -1.46 0.06
C GLN A 14 -8.28 -2.76 -0.71
N ASN A 15 -9.24 -2.71 -1.64
CA ASN A 15 -9.60 -3.84 -2.49
C ASN A 15 -8.94 -3.69 -3.87
N PRO A 16 -8.05 -4.63 -4.29
CA PRO A 16 -7.39 -4.56 -5.58
C PRO A 16 -8.36 -4.64 -6.78
N ASP A 17 -9.52 -5.25 -6.61
CA ASP A 17 -10.52 -5.38 -7.69
C ASP A 17 -11.15 -4.02 -8.06
N ASP A 18 -11.10 -3.04 -7.15
CA ASP A 18 -11.57 -1.66 -7.42
C ASP A 18 -10.52 -0.81 -8.16
N GLN A 19 -9.28 -1.30 -8.26
CA GLN A 19 -8.15 -0.59 -8.86
C GLN A 19 -7.76 -1.15 -10.23
N VAL A 20 -7.82 -2.46 -10.41
CA VAL A 20 -7.41 -3.15 -11.64
C VAL A 20 -8.36 -2.83 -12.79
N ILE A 21 -7.79 -2.45 -13.93
CA ILE A 21 -8.53 -2.05 -15.14
C ILE A 21 -8.26 -3.01 -16.29
N CYS A 22 -7.03 -3.53 -16.39
CA CYS A 22 -6.58 -4.32 -17.54
C CYS A 22 -6.65 -5.83 -17.26
N PRO A 23 -6.80 -6.68 -18.29
CA PRO A 23 -6.93 -8.11 -18.14
C PRO A 23 -5.62 -8.82 -17.77
N THR A 24 -4.46 -8.30 -18.16
CA THR A 24 -3.15 -8.91 -17.90
C THR A 24 -2.23 -7.98 -17.11
N VAL A 25 -1.24 -8.58 -16.44
CA VAL A 25 -0.29 -7.84 -15.60
C VAL A 25 0.52 -6.82 -16.41
N GLU A 26 1.02 -7.18 -17.60
CA GLU A 26 1.80 -6.23 -18.40
C GLU A 26 0.94 -5.08 -18.96
N GLU A 27 -0.34 -5.34 -19.23
CA GLU A 27 -1.26 -4.30 -19.69
C GLU A 27 -1.60 -3.33 -18.55
N GLU A 28 -1.79 -3.82 -17.33
CA GLU A 28 -2.03 -2.99 -16.14
C GLU A 28 -0.85 -2.05 -15.86
N LEU A 29 0.37 -2.57 -15.85
CA LEU A 29 1.58 -1.76 -15.68
C LEU A 29 1.78 -0.80 -16.88
N GLY A 30 1.55 -1.28 -18.10
CA GLY A 30 1.67 -0.49 -19.33
C GLY A 30 0.64 0.63 -19.42
N PHE A 31 -0.55 0.43 -18.84
CA PHE A 31 -1.59 1.46 -18.77
C PHE A 31 -1.10 2.71 -18.01
N THR A 32 -0.49 2.51 -16.85
CA THR A 32 0.11 3.61 -16.07
C THR A 32 1.17 4.37 -16.88
N LEU A 33 2.04 3.66 -17.59
CA LEU A 33 3.07 4.29 -18.43
C LEU A 33 2.49 5.05 -19.63
N SER A 34 1.44 4.49 -20.24
CA SER A 34 0.75 5.15 -21.35
C SER A 34 0.04 6.43 -20.91
N ALA A 35 -0.55 6.43 -19.70
CA ALA A 35 -1.12 7.64 -19.10
C ALA A 35 -0.07 8.73 -18.86
N ARG A 36 1.21 8.37 -18.77
CA ARG A 36 2.36 9.29 -18.68
C ARG A 36 2.94 9.69 -20.05
N GLY A 37 2.32 9.29 -21.15
CA GLY A 37 2.68 9.68 -22.49
C GLY A 37 3.60 8.72 -23.24
N LEU A 38 3.92 7.53 -22.69
CA LEU A 38 4.67 6.53 -23.45
C LEU A 38 3.81 5.92 -24.56
N ALA A 39 4.39 5.72 -25.74
CA ALA A 39 3.74 4.97 -26.79
C ALA A 39 3.44 3.52 -26.31
N ARG A 40 2.30 2.96 -26.72
CA ARG A 40 1.78 1.66 -26.22
C ARG A 40 2.81 0.53 -26.28
N ARG A 41 3.61 0.48 -27.37
CA ARG A 41 4.67 -0.54 -27.53
C ARG A 41 5.78 -0.34 -26.50
N GLN A 42 6.24 0.89 -26.32
CA GLN A 42 7.29 1.22 -25.34
C GLN A 42 6.82 0.98 -23.90
N ALA A 43 5.56 1.33 -23.60
CA ALA A 43 4.96 1.08 -22.29
C ALA A 43 4.94 -0.42 -21.95
N ARG A 44 4.62 -1.29 -22.92
CA ARG A 44 4.62 -2.74 -22.77
C ARG A 44 6.05 -3.30 -22.57
N GLU A 45 7.00 -2.82 -23.37
CA GLU A 45 8.42 -3.22 -23.25
C GLU A 45 8.98 -2.84 -21.86
N GLU A 46 8.69 -1.62 -21.39
CA GLU A 46 9.12 -1.15 -20.08
C GLU A 46 8.42 -1.90 -18.93
N ALA A 47 7.14 -2.22 -19.07
CA ALA A 47 6.41 -3.05 -18.09
C ALA A 47 7.06 -4.43 -17.93
N ARG A 48 7.44 -5.09 -19.04
CA ARG A 48 8.16 -6.38 -19.00
C ARG A 48 9.53 -6.24 -18.34
N ALA A 49 10.28 -5.20 -18.70
CA ALA A 49 11.58 -4.93 -18.09
C ALA A 49 11.45 -4.66 -16.58
N PHE A 50 10.40 -3.95 -16.15
CA PHE A 50 10.10 -3.73 -14.74
C PHE A 50 9.80 -5.04 -14.01
N LEU A 51 8.94 -5.88 -14.55
CA LEU A 51 8.64 -7.21 -13.99
C LEU A 51 9.89 -8.08 -13.86
N ALA A 52 10.75 -8.09 -14.90
CA ALA A 52 12.00 -8.84 -14.88
C ALA A 52 12.94 -8.38 -13.76
N ARG A 53 13.09 -7.07 -13.53
CA ARG A 53 13.87 -6.51 -12.40
C ARG A 53 13.37 -6.96 -11.02
N HIS A 54 12.07 -7.29 -10.92
CA HIS A 54 11.46 -7.80 -9.69
C HIS A 54 11.41 -9.33 -9.62
N GLY A 55 12.08 -10.05 -10.56
CA GLY A 55 12.06 -11.52 -10.60
C GLY A 55 10.72 -12.12 -11.05
N LEU A 56 9.88 -11.35 -11.72
CA LEU A 56 8.51 -11.70 -12.13
C LEU A 56 8.36 -11.74 -13.67
N HIS A 57 9.42 -12.14 -14.38
CA HIS A 57 9.44 -12.14 -15.85
C HIS A 57 8.29 -12.92 -16.49
N ASP A 58 7.84 -14.00 -15.84
CA ASP A 58 6.73 -14.85 -16.34
C ASP A 58 5.34 -14.30 -16.00
N TRP A 59 5.25 -13.16 -15.31
CA TRP A 59 3.96 -12.62 -14.88
C TRP A 59 3.26 -11.79 -15.96
N GLY A 60 4.00 -11.25 -16.90
CA GLY A 60 3.47 -10.27 -17.86
C GLY A 60 2.19 -10.70 -18.57
N THR A 61 2.16 -11.93 -19.07
CA THR A 61 1.01 -12.49 -19.82
C THR A 61 -0.06 -13.13 -18.94
N ARG A 62 0.14 -13.20 -17.61
CA ARG A 62 -0.84 -13.81 -16.71
C ARG A 62 -2.10 -12.95 -16.63
N ALA A 63 -3.25 -13.62 -16.68
CA ALA A 63 -4.53 -12.96 -16.44
C ALA A 63 -4.62 -12.54 -14.95
N ILE A 64 -4.99 -11.29 -14.69
CA ILE A 64 -5.11 -10.79 -13.31
C ILE A 64 -6.20 -11.53 -12.54
N ALA A 65 -7.25 -11.97 -13.21
CA ALA A 65 -8.32 -12.76 -12.62
C ALA A 65 -7.86 -14.11 -12.03
N GLU A 66 -6.72 -14.66 -12.52
CA GLU A 66 -6.15 -15.93 -12.04
C GLU A 66 -5.18 -15.73 -10.85
N LEU A 67 -4.87 -14.50 -10.50
CA LEU A 67 -3.98 -14.18 -9.40
C LEU A 67 -4.69 -14.31 -8.05
N SER A 68 -3.97 -14.75 -7.02
CA SER A 68 -4.45 -14.65 -5.64
C SER A 68 -4.63 -13.18 -5.24
N GLN A 69 -5.40 -12.91 -4.19
CA GLN A 69 -5.61 -11.55 -3.69
C GLN A 69 -4.28 -10.85 -3.38
N GLY A 70 -3.34 -11.53 -2.69
CA GLY A 70 -2.02 -10.96 -2.41
C GLY A 70 -1.19 -10.68 -3.66
N GLN A 71 -1.34 -11.50 -4.71
CA GLN A 71 -0.69 -11.25 -6.00
C GLN A 71 -1.32 -10.06 -6.73
N ARG A 72 -2.65 -9.92 -6.69
CA ARG A 72 -3.33 -8.73 -7.25
C ARG A 72 -2.90 -7.47 -6.52
N GLN A 73 -2.84 -7.49 -5.19
CA GLN A 73 -2.35 -6.38 -4.37
C GLN A 73 -0.92 -5.98 -4.76
N GLN A 74 -0.05 -6.98 -4.98
CA GLN A 74 1.32 -6.75 -5.46
C GLN A 74 1.34 -6.09 -6.84
N VAL A 75 0.48 -6.52 -7.77
CA VAL A 75 0.35 -5.90 -9.11
C VAL A 75 -0.11 -4.45 -8.99
N CYS A 76 -1.11 -4.16 -8.15
CA CYS A 76 -1.58 -2.80 -7.90
C CYS A 76 -0.45 -1.88 -7.42
N LEU A 77 0.35 -2.34 -6.45
CA LEU A 77 1.50 -1.57 -5.97
C LEU A 77 2.56 -1.37 -7.07
N MET A 78 2.87 -2.40 -7.85
CA MET A 78 3.81 -2.30 -8.97
C MET A 78 3.34 -1.34 -10.05
N ALA A 79 2.03 -1.33 -10.36
CA ALA A 79 1.44 -0.37 -11.31
C ALA A 79 1.58 1.09 -10.84
N LEU A 80 1.52 1.33 -9.53
CA LEU A 80 1.81 2.64 -8.97
C LEU A 80 3.30 2.97 -9.02
N GLN A 81 4.16 2.04 -8.59
CA GLN A 81 5.61 2.25 -8.52
C GLN A 81 6.24 2.50 -9.89
N ILE A 82 5.80 1.80 -10.94
CA ILE A 82 6.31 2.00 -12.30
C ILE A 82 6.00 3.41 -12.81
N GLY A 83 4.88 3.99 -12.34
CA GLY A 83 4.52 5.38 -12.60
C GLY A 83 5.43 6.40 -11.90
N ARG A 84 6.21 6.01 -10.90
CA ARG A 84 7.12 6.88 -10.12
C ARG A 84 6.46 8.17 -9.61
N PRO A 85 5.31 8.11 -8.93
CA PRO A 85 4.76 9.30 -8.29
C PRO A 85 5.70 9.76 -7.16
N VAL A 86 5.55 10.99 -6.71
CA VAL A 86 6.33 11.50 -5.57
C VAL A 86 5.89 10.82 -4.27
N THR A 87 4.58 10.63 -4.10
CA THR A 87 3.96 10.07 -2.90
C THR A 87 3.05 8.90 -3.25
N LEU A 88 3.11 7.84 -2.46
CA LEU A 88 2.17 6.72 -2.48
C LEU A 88 1.24 6.84 -1.27
N LEU A 89 -0.06 6.92 -1.54
CA LEU A 89 -1.11 6.78 -0.55
C LEU A 89 -1.63 5.35 -0.61
N LEU A 90 -1.52 4.61 0.48
CA LEU A 90 -1.90 3.20 0.56
C LEU A 90 -3.02 3.06 1.60
N ASP A 91 -4.19 2.64 1.15
CA ASP A 91 -5.35 2.44 2.03
C ASP A 91 -5.44 0.98 2.45
N GLU A 92 -5.19 0.71 3.74
CA GLU A 92 -5.21 -0.63 4.35
C GLU A 92 -4.43 -1.68 3.51
N PRO A 93 -3.16 -1.44 3.15
CA PRO A 93 -2.47 -2.23 2.12
C PRO A 93 -2.30 -3.71 2.46
N PHE A 94 -2.44 -4.08 3.73
CA PHE A 94 -2.26 -5.46 4.21
C PHE A 94 -3.58 -6.16 4.55
N ALA A 95 -4.73 -5.49 4.38
CA ALA A 95 -6.02 -6.06 4.71
C ALA A 95 -6.29 -7.36 3.94
N SER A 96 -6.83 -8.36 4.63
CA SER A 96 -7.24 -9.65 4.05
C SER A 96 -6.10 -10.46 3.37
N LEU A 97 -4.84 -10.13 3.63
CA LEU A 97 -3.69 -10.88 3.13
C LEU A 97 -3.22 -11.92 4.15
N ASP A 98 -2.79 -13.08 3.65
CA ASP A 98 -2.04 -14.05 4.46
C ASP A 98 -0.66 -13.52 4.84
N LEU A 99 -0.07 -14.03 5.91
CA LEU A 99 1.20 -13.57 6.44
C LEU A 99 2.36 -13.59 5.41
N PRO A 100 2.52 -14.62 4.56
CA PRO A 100 3.52 -14.59 3.48
C PRO A 100 3.33 -13.44 2.49
N SER A 101 2.09 -13.15 2.10
CA SER A 101 1.75 -12.04 1.20
C SER A 101 1.98 -10.69 1.85
N GLN A 102 1.60 -10.51 3.14
CA GLN A 102 1.91 -9.31 3.90
C GLN A 102 3.42 -9.03 3.95
N LYS A 103 4.24 -10.06 4.24
CA LYS A 103 5.71 -9.91 4.28
C LYS A 103 6.33 -9.57 2.92
N ARG A 104 5.79 -10.11 1.82
CA ARG A 104 6.24 -9.75 0.46
C ARG A 104 5.89 -8.30 0.13
N LEU A 105 4.65 -7.91 0.38
CA LEU A 105 4.16 -6.56 0.11
C LEU A 105 4.89 -5.51 0.98
N ALA A 106 5.10 -5.79 2.26
CA ALA A 106 5.84 -4.92 3.17
C ALA A 106 7.27 -4.68 2.68
N ARG A 107 7.99 -5.74 2.25
CA ARG A 107 9.33 -5.58 1.67
C ARG A 107 9.32 -4.70 0.43
N GLN A 108 8.33 -4.85 -0.43
CA GLN A 108 8.20 -4.04 -1.65
C GLN A 108 7.87 -2.57 -1.31
N ILE A 109 7.01 -2.33 -0.34
CA ILE A 109 6.69 -0.97 0.16
C ILE A 109 7.95 -0.32 0.74
N LEU A 110 8.66 -1.00 1.64
CA LEU A 110 9.87 -0.48 2.30
C LEU A 110 11.05 -0.27 1.34
N ALA A 111 11.10 -1.00 0.23
CA ALA A 111 12.09 -0.79 -0.83
C ALA A 111 11.75 0.39 -1.75
N SER A 112 10.60 1.01 -1.57
CA SER A 112 10.17 2.16 -2.35
C SER A 112 11.00 3.40 -2.02
N THR A 113 11.31 4.19 -3.03
CA THR A 113 12.01 5.48 -2.88
C THR A 113 11.04 6.67 -2.77
N GLN A 114 9.74 6.41 -2.92
CA GLN A 114 8.68 7.40 -2.81
C GLN A 114 8.35 7.71 -1.34
N GLN A 115 7.79 8.87 -1.09
CA GLN A 115 7.17 9.15 0.19
C GLN A 115 5.98 8.19 0.37
N LEU A 116 5.89 7.57 1.55
CA LEU A 116 4.81 6.63 1.88
C LEU A 116 3.88 7.26 2.90
N ILE A 117 2.60 7.23 2.62
CA ILE A 117 1.53 7.54 3.57
C ILE A 117 0.55 6.39 3.48
N PHE A 118 0.29 5.69 4.57
CA PHE A 118 -0.72 4.66 4.55
C PHE A 118 -1.65 4.73 5.76
N SER A 119 -2.90 4.36 5.55
CA SER A 119 -3.88 4.18 6.61
C SER A 119 -3.89 2.73 7.07
N THR A 120 -4.06 2.52 8.35
CA THR A 120 -4.26 1.18 8.92
C THR A 120 -4.90 1.27 10.31
N HIS A 121 -5.58 0.20 10.69
CA HIS A 121 -6.07 -0.01 12.05
C HIS A 121 -5.19 -0.99 12.85
N VAL A 122 -4.11 -1.51 12.25
CA VAL A 122 -3.19 -2.48 12.86
C VAL A 122 -1.96 -1.75 13.40
N LEU A 123 -1.89 -1.59 14.72
CA LEU A 123 -0.85 -0.78 15.38
C LEU A 123 0.57 -1.26 15.13
N GLU A 124 0.79 -2.59 15.08
CA GLU A 124 2.12 -3.16 14.79
C GLU A 124 2.72 -2.66 13.46
N GLN A 125 1.88 -2.34 12.48
CA GLN A 125 2.33 -1.89 11.18
C GLN A 125 2.90 -0.46 11.20
N VAL A 126 2.57 0.33 12.22
CA VAL A 126 2.96 1.75 12.31
C VAL A 126 3.89 2.06 13.48
N ARG A 127 4.12 1.09 14.36
CA ARG A 127 4.89 1.28 15.60
C ARG A 127 6.29 1.86 15.38
N ASP A 128 6.96 1.45 14.31
CA ASP A 128 8.32 1.90 14.00
C ASP A 128 8.37 3.07 12.98
N PHE A 129 7.23 3.68 12.68
CA PHE A 129 7.17 4.86 11.82
C PHE A 129 7.63 6.12 12.56
N GLU A 130 8.35 6.99 11.86
CA GLU A 130 8.82 8.27 12.40
C GLU A 130 7.68 9.21 12.77
N ARG A 131 6.56 9.13 12.02
CA ARG A 131 5.39 9.97 12.25
C ARG A 131 4.10 9.21 11.99
N VAL A 132 3.22 9.23 12.97
CA VAL A 132 1.88 8.65 12.93
C VAL A 132 0.87 9.70 13.35
N LEU A 133 -0.23 9.78 12.60
CA LEU A 133 -1.38 10.62 12.93
C LEU A 133 -2.50 9.72 13.42
N TRP A 134 -2.95 9.93 14.66
CA TRP A 134 -4.15 9.28 15.15
C TRP A 134 -5.38 10.11 14.81
N LEU A 135 -6.24 9.52 13.97
CA LEU A 135 -7.51 10.12 13.57
C LEU A 135 -8.66 9.54 14.42
N ASP A 136 -9.48 10.40 14.99
CA ASP A 136 -10.70 10.02 15.70
C ASP A 136 -11.83 10.97 15.30
N LYS A 137 -12.95 10.43 14.79
CA LYS A 137 -14.14 11.19 14.36
C LYS A 137 -13.83 12.34 13.38
N GLY A 138 -12.93 12.08 12.42
CA GLY A 138 -12.57 13.06 11.39
C GLY A 138 -11.60 14.16 11.85
N GLN A 139 -11.04 14.05 13.05
CA GLN A 139 -10.08 15.03 13.61
C GLN A 139 -8.75 14.34 13.94
N VAL A 140 -7.64 15.09 13.82
CA VAL A 140 -6.33 14.65 14.31
C VAL A 140 -6.36 14.75 15.83
N ARG A 141 -6.32 13.60 16.50
CA ARG A 141 -6.30 13.51 17.96
C ARG A 141 -4.88 13.58 18.53
N ALA A 142 -3.92 12.98 17.83
CA ALA A 142 -2.52 13.04 18.18
C ALA A 142 -1.65 12.94 16.92
N ASP A 143 -0.42 13.46 17.00
CA ASP A 143 0.61 13.48 15.96
C ASP A 143 1.96 13.30 16.64
N GLY A 144 2.71 12.27 16.28
CA GLY A 144 4.00 11.96 16.93
C GLY A 144 4.63 10.69 16.41
N ALA A 145 5.66 10.21 17.10
CA ALA A 145 6.34 8.95 16.78
C ALA A 145 5.42 7.75 16.93
N GLY A 146 5.58 6.74 16.08
CA GLY A 146 4.69 5.58 16.03
C GLY A 146 4.51 4.90 17.38
N ARG A 147 5.59 4.68 18.14
CA ARG A 147 5.52 4.06 19.49
C ARG A 147 4.65 4.86 20.45
N GLU A 148 4.87 6.17 20.53
CA GLU A 148 4.12 7.07 21.42
C GLU A 148 2.63 7.08 21.09
N ILE A 149 2.32 7.15 19.78
CA ILE A 149 0.94 7.17 19.33
C ILE A 149 0.23 5.83 19.55
N CYS A 150 0.90 4.70 19.31
CA CYS A 150 0.36 3.37 19.59
C CYS A 150 0.07 3.18 21.08
N GLU A 151 0.98 3.57 21.96
CA GLU A 151 0.79 3.51 23.42
C GLU A 151 -0.38 4.40 23.88
N ALA A 152 -0.45 5.64 23.37
CA ALA A 152 -1.56 6.55 23.68
C ALA A 152 -2.90 6.00 23.17
N TYR A 153 -2.95 5.39 21.99
CA TYR A 153 -4.13 4.76 21.43
C TYR A 153 -4.59 3.58 22.28
N CYS A 154 -3.68 2.66 22.63
CA CYS A 154 -3.97 1.52 23.51
C CYS A 154 -4.54 1.98 24.85
N ALA A 155 -3.90 2.96 25.49
CA ALA A 155 -4.37 3.52 26.76
C ALA A 155 -5.78 4.15 26.67
N ASP A 156 -6.08 4.80 25.56
CA ASP A 156 -7.41 5.38 25.32
C ASP A 156 -8.49 4.32 25.10
N VAL A 157 -8.17 3.26 24.33
CA VAL A 157 -9.08 2.12 24.10
C VAL A 157 -9.40 1.44 25.43
N LEU A 158 -8.39 1.10 26.22
CA LEU A 158 -8.58 0.48 27.56
C LEU A 158 -9.44 1.34 28.49
N ARG A 159 -9.19 2.65 28.50
CA ARG A 159 -10.01 3.58 29.31
C ARG A 159 -11.46 3.62 28.84
N ARG A 160 -11.73 3.59 27.53
CA ARG A 160 -13.09 3.62 26.97
C ARG A 160 -13.83 2.29 27.16
N SER A 161 -13.13 1.15 27.15
CA SER A 161 -13.72 -0.17 27.40
C SER A 161 -14.01 -0.44 28.89
N GLY A 162 -13.53 0.40 29.79
CA GLY A 162 -13.69 0.20 31.25
C GLY A 162 -12.80 -0.90 31.82
N GLU A 163 -11.86 -1.44 31.05
CA GLU A 163 -10.93 -2.49 31.44
C GLU A 163 -9.69 -1.90 32.14
N ARG A 164 -9.21 -2.58 33.18
CA ARG A 164 -7.98 -2.16 33.85
C ARG A 164 -6.76 -2.51 32.98
N ALA A 165 -5.86 -1.54 32.80
CA ALA A 165 -4.68 -1.63 31.95
C ALA A 165 -3.79 -2.88 32.19
N ASN A 166 -3.89 -3.53 33.36
CA ASN A 166 -3.06 -4.66 33.77
C ASN A 166 -3.46 -6.01 33.16
N GLU A 167 -4.63 -6.14 32.51
CA GLU A 167 -5.13 -7.45 32.07
C GLU A 167 -5.00 -7.71 30.58
N MET A 168 -4.72 -6.68 29.77
CA MET A 168 -4.72 -6.79 28.29
C MET A 168 -3.42 -6.40 27.57
N GLU A 169 -2.36 -6.04 28.31
CA GLU A 169 -1.09 -5.64 27.73
C GLU A 169 -0.46 -6.62 26.71
N PRO A 170 -0.67 -7.95 26.82
CA PRO A 170 -0.15 -8.92 25.85
C PRO A 170 -0.98 -9.06 24.55
N LEU A 171 -2.21 -8.52 24.50
CA LEU A 171 -3.14 -8.79 23.42
C LEU A 171 -3.33 -7.62 22.42
N LEU A 172 -2.94 -6.40 22.80
CA LEU A 172 -3.23 -5.19 22.03
C LEU A 172 -1.99 -4.37 21.58
N CYS A 173 -0.80 -4.73 22.08
CA CYS A 173 0.43 -3.96 21.76
C CYS A 173 1.54 -4.84 21.20
#